data_73bc89ec16cdf7ac655985997d341331
#
_entry.id   73bc89ec16cdf7ac655985997d341331
#
_cell.length_a   1.000
_cell.length_b   1.000
_cell.length_c   1.000
_cell.angle_alpha   90.00
_cell.angle_beta   90.00
_cell.angle_gamma   90.00
#
_symmetry.space_group_name_H-M   'P 1'
#
loop_
_entity.id
_entity.type
_entity.pdbx_description
1 polymer ?
#
loop_
_entity_poly.entity_id
_entity_poly.type
_entity_poly.pdbx_seq_one_letter_code
_entity_poly.pdbx_strand_id
1 'polypeptide(L)'
;MADQENNNPNTEGHPFAGPQLQNGEFKAADMTDANFNGVNLTRAKFYAVLQDAQFNDCNLSAVFFKNVNLSGAKFDDVNLANSTFHNINLSGTKFDSLSMRDVEVTRVDITGMKIDGIPVSDFTAAYDEKHGLTPRDEDSEK
;
A
#
# COMPACT_ATOMS: atom_id res chain seq x y z
N MET A 1 39.47 -6.40 -19.20
CA MET A 1 38.11 -5.85 -19.34
C MET A 1 37.75 -5.29 -17.98
N ALA A 2 37.74 -3.97 -17.87
CA ALA A 2 37.59 -3.30 -16.61
C ALA A 2 36.12 -3.36 -16.16
N ASP A 3 35.92 -3.85 -14.93
CA ASP A 3 34.65 -3.75 -14.22
C ASP A 3 34.27 -2.26 -14.12
N GLN A 4 33.18 -1.88 -14.76
CA GLN A 4 32.61 -0.55 -14.55
C GLN A 4 32.01 -0.55 -13.15
N GLU A 5 32.77 -0.11 -12.16
CA GLU A 5 32.25 0.30 -10.87
C GLU A 5 31.21 1.41 -11.11
N ASN A 6 29.96 1.08 -10.82
CA ASN A 6 28.87 2.05 -10.85
C ASN A 6 29.04 3.01 -9.67
N ASN A 7 29.93 3.99 -9.85
CA ASN A 7 30.16 5.06 -8.89
C ASN A 7 29.05 6.09 -8.98
N ASN A 8 27.85 5.74 -8.44
CA ASN A 8 26.82 6.72 -8.19
C ASN A 8 26.97 7.24 -6.74
N PRO A 9 27.48 8.47 -6.51
CA PRO A 9 27.81 8.98 -5.19
C PRO A 9 26.59 9.29 -4.30
N ASN A 10 25.39 8.94 -4.72
CA ASN A 10 24.16 9.29 -4.03
C ASN A 10 23.43 8.09 -3.37
N THR A 11 24.12 6.96 -3.15
CA THR A 11 23.51 5.75 -2.60
C THR A 11 23.94 5.43 -1.16
N GLU A 12 24.72 6.27 -0.51
CA GLU A 12 25.01 6.08 0.91
C GLU A 12 23.78 6.45 1.75
N GLY A 13 23.04 5.43 2.19
CA GLY A 13 21.94 5.55 3.16
C GLY A 13 20.52 5.48 2.61
N HIS A 14 20.31 5.49 1.28
CA HIS A 14 18.98 5.39 0.67
C HIS A 14 18.99 4.43 -0.53
N PRO A 15 18.89 3.11 -0.31
CA PRO A 15 19.00 2.12 -1.39
C PRO A 15 17.94 2.27 -2.49
N PHE A 16 16.89 3.07 -2.24
CA PHE A 16 15.81 3.34 -3.18
C PHE A 16 15.71 4.81 -3.60
N ALA A 17 16.71 5.65 -3.27
CA ALA A 17 16.79 7.01 -3.78
C ALA A 17 17.43 7.00 -5.17
N GLY A 18 16.75 7.50 -6.19
CA GLY A 18 17.34 7.70 -7.51
C GLY A 18 16.63 7.00 -8.66
N PRO A 19 17.20 5.99 -9.35
CA PRO A 19 16.66 5.53 -10.62
C PRO A 19 15.29 4.88 -10.53
N GLN A 20 14.58 4.86 -11.65
CA GLN A 20 13.26 4.23 -11.77
C GLN A 20 13.37 2.71 -11.55
N LEU A 21 12.49 2.16 -10.70
CA LEU A 21 12.43 0.73 -10.36
C LEU A 21 11.27 0.03 -11.11
N GLN A 22 11.06 0.34 -12.36
CA GLN A 22 10.00 -0.24 -13.15
C GLN A 22 10.16 -1.76 -13.28
N ASN A 23 9.03 -2.48 -13.14
CA ASN A 23 8.97 -3.95 -13.20
C ASN A 23 9.84 -4.66 -12.14
N GLY A 24 10.19 -4.00 -11.05
CA GLY A 24 10.92 -4.61 -9.93
C GLY A 24 10.10 -5.70 -9.25
N GLU A 25 10.78 -6.75 -8.78
CA GLU A 25 10.19 -7.79 -7.93
C GLU A 25 10.95 -7.85 -6.60
N PHE A 26 10.23 -7.72 -5.48
CA PHE A 26 10.77 -7.80 -4.14
C PHE A 26 10.16 -9.02 -3.45
N LYS A 27 10.88 -10.16 -3.48
CA LYS A 27 10.42 -11.44 -2.94
C LYS A 27 11.10 -11.77 -1.63
N ALA A 28 10.32 -12.12 -0.62
CA ALA A 28 10.80 -12.52 0.70
C ALA A 28 11.79 -11.49 1.32
N ALA A 29 11.60 -10.22 0.97
CA ALA A 29 12.44 -9.13 1.49
C ALA A 29 11.90 -8.65 2.85
N ASP A 30 12.80 -8.35 3.77
CA ASP A 30 12.51 -7.57 4.95
C ASP A 30 12.92 -6.12 4.68
N MET A 31 11.92 -5.25 4.59
CA MET A 31 12.07 -3.81 4.33
C MET A 31 11.38 -3.01 5.46
N THR A 32 11.44 -3.54 6.68
CA THR A 32 10.95 -2.83 7.86
C THR A 32 11.60 -1.46 7.95
N ASP A 33 10.82 -0.44 8.28
CA ASP A 33 11.25 0.97 8.36
C ASP A 33 11.84 1.56 7.06
N ALA A 34 11.65 0.90 5.90
CA ALA A 34 12.14 1.42 4.63
C ALA A 34 11.51 2.77 4.29
N ASN A 35 12.30 3.66 3.69
CA ASN A 35 11.85 4.96 3.24
C ASN A 35 11.92 5.03 1.71
N PHE A 36 10.74 5.17 1.08
CA PHE A 36 10.57 5.38 -0.34
C PHE A 36 10.12 6.84 -0.55
N ASN A 37 10.98 7.67 -1.13
CA ASN A 37 10.69 9.08 -1.34
C ASN A 37 10.93 9.47 -2.80
N GLY A 38 9.89 9.98 -3.47
CA GLY A 38 9.94 10.38 -4.88
C GLY A 38 10.22 9.24 -5.85
N VAL A 39 9.93 7.98 -5.49
CA VAL A 39 10.32 6.80 -6.26
C VAL A 39 9.22 6.41 -7.23
N ASN A 40 9.59 6.06 -8.46
CA ASN A 40 8.69 5.43 -9.41
C ASN A 40 8.77 3.91 -9.30
N LEU A 41 7.75 3.31 -8.70
CA LEU A 41 7.59 1.87 -8.48
C LEU A 41 6.44 1.29 -9.36
N THR A 42 6.11 1.96 -10.46
CA THR A 42 5.04 1.52 -11.37
C THR A 42 5.22 0.05 -11.76
N ARG A 43 4.18 -0.75 -11.55
CA ARG A 43 4.13 -2.19 -11.83
C ARG A 43 5.12 -3.04 -11.03
N ALA A 44 5.76 -2.53 -9.99
CA ALA A 44 6.54 -3.35 -9.07
C ALA A 44 5.66 -4.41 -8.39
N LYS A 45 6.28 -5.51 -7.97
CA LYS A 45 5.61 -6.60 -7.23
C LYS A 45 6.30 -6.78 -5.89
N PHE A 46 5.50 -6.70 -4.84
CA PHE A 46 5.99 -6.89 -3.48
C PHE A 46 5.47 -8.21 -2.89
N TYR A 47 6.39 -9.01 -2.35
CA TYR A 47 6.18 -10.15 -1.49
C TYR A 47 7.13 -9.98 -0.30
N ALA A 48 6.82 -9.04 0.60
CA ALA A 48 7.81 -8.50 1.52
C ALA A 48 7.20 -8.16 2.89
N VAL A 49 8.03 -7.95 3.88
CA VAL A 49 7.70 -7.22 5.10
C VAL A 49 8.03 -5.74 4.87
N LEU A 50 7.05 -4.87 5.00
CA LEU A 50 7.12 -3.42 4.80
C LEU A 50 6.51 -2.71 6.02
N GLN A 51 6.63 -3.33 7.19
CA GLN A 51 6.12 -2.77 8.43
C GLN A 51 6.76 -1.40 8.69
N ASP A 52 5.94 -0.43 9.10
CA ASP A 52 6.35 0.95 9.39
C ASP A 52 7.07 1.67 8.23
N ALA A 53 7.05 1.08 7.01
CA ALA A 53 7.64 1.70 5.84
C ALA A 53 6.93 3.02 5.47
N GLN A 54 7.67 3.94 4.86
CA GLN A 54 7.17 5.24 4.43
C GLN A 54 7.26 5.36 2.92
N PHE A 55 6.14 5.73 2.30
CA PHE A 55 6.04 6.03 0.89
C PHE A 55 5.60 7.49 0.77
N ASN A 56 6.48 8.37 0.30
CA ASN A 56 6.22 9.79 0.14
C ASN A 56 6.45 10.18 -1.32
N ASP A 57 5.54 10.95 -1.91
CA ASP A 57 5.63 11.45 -3.29
C ASP A 57 5.89 10.32 -4.31
N CYS A 58 5.36 9.12 -4.08
CA CYS A 58 5.68 7.93 -4.87
C CYS A 58 4.63 7.63 -5.94
N ASN A 59 5.08 7.15 -7.11
CA ASN A 59 4.20 6.54 -8.08
C ASN A 59 4.17 5.02 -7.89
N LEU A 60 3.07 4.52 -7.32
CA LEU A 60 2.78 3.11 -7.08
C LEU A 60 1.65 2.61 -8.00
N SER A 61 1.42 3.26 -9.13
CA SER A 61 0.36 2.85 -10.07
C SER A 61 0.58 1.43 -10.60
N ALA A 62 -0.50 0.66 -10.66
CA ALA A 62 -0.51 -0.74 -11.10
C ALA A 62 0.47 -1.65 -10.32
N VAL A 63 0.85 -1.26 -9.09
CA VAL A 63 1.66 -2.11 -8.22
C VAL A 63 0.87 -3.33 -7.74
N PHE A 64 1.54 -4.42 -7.48
CA PHE A 64 0.95 -5.63 -6.94
C PHE A 64 1.58 -6.00 -5.60
N PHE A 65 0.80 -5.81 -4.52
CA PHE A 65 1.14 -6.28 -3.18
C PHE A 65 0.45 -7.62 -2.91
N LYS A 66 1.21 -8.67 -2.62
CA LYS A 66 0.66 -9.98 -2.27
C LYS A 66 1.38 -10.57 -1.07
N ASN A 67 0.61 -10.98 -0.06
CA ASN A 67 1.14 -11.53 1.20
C ASN A 67 2.15 -10.57 1.85
N VAL A 68 1.80 -9.29 1.94
CA VAL A 68 2.68 -8.24 2.45
C VAL A 68 2.18 -7.73 3.81
N ASN A 69 3.08 -7.59 4.76
CA ASN A 69 2.80 -6.87 6.00
C ASN A 69 3.13 -5.38 5.80
N LEU A 70 2.09 -4.54 5.79
CA LEU A 70 2.17 -3.07 5.70
C LEU A 70 1.68 -2.41 6.99
N SER A 71 1.66 -3.15 8.12
CA SER A 71 1.18 -2.57 9.39
C SER A 71 2.01 -1.35 9.77
N GLY A 72 1.33 -0.27 10.20
CA GLY A 72 1.96 0.99 10.56
C GLY A 72 2.56 1.80 9.39
N ALA A 73 2.55 1.28 8.17
CA ALA A 73 3.10 2.00 7.01
C ALA A 73 2.37 3.32 6.78
N LYS A 74 3.07 4.28 6.15
CA LYS A 74 2.53 5.59 5.78
C LYS A 74 2.62 5.77 4.27
N PHE A 75 1.54 6.28 3.71
CA PHE A 75 1.44 6.65 2.30
C PHE A 75 0.99 8.11 2.25
N ASP A 76 1.85 8.99 1.77
CA ASP A 76 1.64 10.42 1.69
C ASP A 76 1.93 10.90 0.26
N ASP A 77 0.95 11.55 -0.37
CA ASP A 77 0.97 11.99 -1.76
C ASP A 77 1.37 10.88 -2.76
N VAL A 78 0.71 9.73 -2.66
CA VAL A 78 1.02 8.52 -3.42
C VAL A 78 -0.05 8.21 -4.46
N ASN A 79 0.36 7.93 -5.69
CA ASN A 79 -0.54 7.42 -6.72
C ASN A 79 -0.68 5.90 -6.62
N LEU A 80 -1.86 5.41 -6.22
CA LEU A 80 -2.21 3.98 -6.13
C LEU A 80 -3.22 3.54 -7.21
N ALA A 81 -3.36 4.30 -8.30
CA ALA A 81 -4.31 3.95 -9.37
C ALA A 81 -4.02 2.56 -9.94
N ASN A 82 -5.07 1.76 -10.12
CA ASN A 82 -4.99 0.39 -10.65
C ASN A 82 -4.08 -0.58 -9.87
N SER A 83 -3.80 -0.27 -8.61
CA SER A 83 -3.01 -1.15 -7.75
C SER A 83 -3.85 -2.31 -7.22
N THR A 84 -3.19 -3.45 -6.95
CA THR A 84 -3.84 -4.63 -6.38
C THR A 84 -3.20 -4.98 -5.04
N PHE A 85 -4.05 -5.16 -4.03
CA PHE A 85 -3.68 -5.60 -2.70
C PHE A 85 -4.36 -6.95 -2.41
N HIS A 86 -3.56 -7.99 -2.21
CA HIS A 86 -4.07 -9.35 -1.98
C HIS A 86 -3.43 -9.96 -0.74
N ASN A 87 -4.24 -10.32 0.24
CA ASN A 87 -3.79 -10.88 1.52
C ASN A 87 -2.77 -9.97 2.21
N ILE A 88 -3.21 -8.76 2.55
CA ILE A 88 -2.36 -7.69 3.10
C ILE A 88 -2.79 -7.36 4.53
N ASN A 89 -1.80 -7.15 5.40
CA ASN A 89 -2.04 -6.54 6.70
C ASN A 89 -1.83 -5.02 6.59
N LEU A 90 -2.90 -4.24 6.78
CA LEU A 90 -2.91 -2.78 6.77
C LEU A 90 -3.19 -2.20 8.18
N SER A 91 -3.06 -2.97 9.24
CA SER A 91 -3.34 -2.50 10.60
C SER A 91 -2.51 -1.26 10.94
N GLY A 92 -3.15 -0.18 11.39
CA GLY A 92 -2.48 1.08 11.71
C GLY A 92 -1.86 1.84 10.54
N THR A 93 -2.03 1.37 9.30
CA THR A 93 -1.57 2.09 8.11
C THR A 93 -2.31 3.42 7.96
N LYS A 94 -1.59 4.46 7.57
CA LYS A 94 -2.16 5.76 7.23
C LYS A 94 -2.02 6.03 5.75
N PHE A 95 -3.11 6.53 5.17
CA PHE A 95 -3.16 7.05 3.83
C PHE A 95 -3.52 8.53 3.88
N ASP A 96 -2.71 9.39 3.30
CA ASP A 96 -2.92 10.82 3.24
C ASP A 96 -2.63 11.33 1.81
N SER A 97 -3.48 12.23 1.31
CA SER A 97 -3.31 12.90 0.01
C SER A 97 -3.05 11.97 -1.18
N LEU A 98 -3.65 10.77 -1.22
CA LEU A 98 -3.39 9.78 -2.28
C LEU A 98 -4.56 9.62 -3.26
N SER A 99 -4.26 9.08 -4.45
CA SER A 99 -5.26 8.68 -5.42
C SER A 99 -5.53 7.17 -5.33
N MET A 100 -6.79 6.81 -5.08
CA MET A 100 -7.30 5.43 -5.06
C MET A 100 -8.32 5.18 -6.18
N ARG A 101 -8.11 5.76 -7.36
CA ARG A 101 -9.03 5.55 -8.48
C ARG A 101 -9.03 4.09 -8.89
N ASP A 102 -10.22 3.58 -9.19
CA ASP A 102 -10.43 2.22 -9.68
C ASP A 102 -9.92 1.12 -8.72
N VAL A 103 -9.80 1.43 -7.42
CA VAL A 103 -9.48 0.45 -6.38
C VAL A 103 -10.75 -0.28 -5.96
N GLU A 104 -10.73 -1.61 -6.04
CA GLU A 104 -11.76 -2.48 -5.52
C GLU A 104 -11.29 -3.11 -4.20
N VAL A 105 -12.12 -3.08 -3.17
CA VAL A 105 -11.82 -3.66 -1.86
C VAL A 105 -12.85 -4.75 -1.57
N THR A 106 -12.40 -6.01 -1.51
CA THR A 106 -13.27 -7.17 -1.28
C THR A 106 -12.71 -8.07 -0.18
N ARG A 107 -13.59 -8.73 0.56
CA ARG A 107 -13.21 -9.68 1.63
C ARG A 107 -12.21 -9.06 2.60
N VAL A 108 -12.56 -7.91 3.15
CA VAL A 108 -11.71 -7.11 4.04
C VAL A 108 -12.35 -7.02 5.42
N ASP A 109 -11.52 -7.11 6.45
CA ASP A 109 -11.90 -6.67 7.79
C ASP A 109 -11.77 -5.14 7.86
N ILE A 110 -12.90 -4.47 8.04
CA ILE A 110 -13.01 -3.00 8.13
C ILE A 110 -13.13 -2.50 9.58
N THR A 111 -12.92 -3.38 10.57
CA THR A 111 -13.03 -3.01 11.98
C THR A 111 -12.15 -1.83 12.31
N GLY A 112 -12.75 -0.75 12.78
CA GLY A 112 -12.06 0.50 13.11
C GLY A 112 -11.56 1.33 11.92
N MET A 113 -11.79 0.88 10.67
CA MET A 113 -11.43 1.66 9.46
C MET A 113 -12.26 2.95 9.39
N LYS A 114 -11.59 4.05 9.02
CA LYS A 114 -12.23 5.36 8.82
C LYS A 114 -11.82 5.97 7.49
N ILE A 115 -12.75 6.71 6.88
CA ILE A 115 -12.50 7.59 5.74
C ILE A 115 -12.88 9.01 6.19
N ASP A 116 -11.96 9.96 6.10
CA ASP A 116 -12.14 11.35 6.57
C ASP A 116 -12.69 11.44 8.00
N GLY A 117 -12.23 10.54 8.87
CA GLY A 117 -12.67 10.44 10.26
C GLY A 117 -14.02 9.75 10.48
N ILE A 118 -14.76 9.41 9.42
CA ILE A 118 -16.05 8.72 9.49
C ILE A 118 -15.82 7.20 9.46
N PRO A 119 -16.36 6.42 10.42
CA PRO A 119 -16.28 4.96 10.36
C PRO A 119 -16.86 4.39 9.07
N VAL A 120 -16.17 3.43 8.46
CA VAL A 120 -16.67 2.77 7.23
C VAL A 120 -17.94 1.99 7.52
N SER A 121 -18.14 1.47 8.73
CA SER A 121 -19.40 0.84 9.18
C SER A 121 -20.62 1.75 9.00
N ASP A 122 -20.46 3.07 9.19
CA ASP A 122 -21.57 4.01 9.04
C ASP A 122 -21.98 4.16 7.58
N PHE A 123 -21.02 4.11 6.64
CA PHE A 123 -21.31 4.12 5.20
C PHE A 123 -22.03 2.84 4.77
N THR A 124 -21.58 1.69 5.26
CA THR A 124 -22.23 0.40 4.93
C THR A 124 -23.61 0.30 5.53
N ALA A 125 -23.81 0.74 6.76
CA ALA A 125 -25.12 0.77 7.41
C ALA A 125 -26.11 1.68 6.65
N ALA A 126 -25.69 2.89 6.26
CA ALA A 126 -26.52 3.81 5.47
C ALA A 126 -26.88 3.24 4.08
N TYR A 127 -25.95 2.50 3.46
CA TYR A 127 -26.20 1.81 2.19
C TYR A 127 -27.25 0.70 2.38
N ASP A 128 -27.08 -0.13 3.40
CA ASP A 128 -27.97 -1.26 3.70
C ASP A 128 -29.38 -0.77 4.04
N GLU A 129 -29.52 0.28 4.86
CA GLU A 129 -30.80 0.93 5.15
C GLU A 129 -31.50 1.43 3.88
N LYS A 130 -30.76 2.15 3.02
CA LYS A 130 -31.31 2.70 1.78
C LYS A 130 -31.80 1.62 0.81
N HIS A 131 -31.19 0.44 0.83
CA HIS A 131 -31.50 -0.67 -0.09
C HIS A 131 -32.33 -1.77 0.56
N GLY A 132 -32.76 -1.60 1.82
CA GLY A 132 -33.58 -2.59 2.56
C GLY A 132 -32.84 -3.91 2.80
N LEU A 133 -31.51 -3.85 2.94
CA LEU A 133 -30.67 -5.01 3.23
C LEU A 133 -30.59 -5.21 4.76
N THR A 134 -30.47 -6.48 5.18
CA THR A 134 -30.17 -6.77 6.58
C THR A 134 -28.75 -6.32 6.90
N PRO A 135 -28.50 -5.74 8.10
CA PRO A 135 -27.15 -5.41 8.52
C PRO A 135 -26.23 -6.62 8.37
N ARG A 136 -25.02 -6.37 7.87
CA ARG A 136 -23.99 -7.41 7.73
C ARG A 136 -23.53 -7.77 9.13
N ASP A 137 -23.87 -8.97 9.59
CA ASP A 137 -23.37 -9.46 10.88
C ASP A 137 -21.84 -9.56 10.80
N GLU A 138 -21.12 -8.85 11.70
CA GLU A 138 -19.65 -8.84 11.79
C GLU A 138 -19.06 -10.22 12.12
N ASP A 139 -19.89 -11.26 12.35
CA ASP A 139 -19.52 -12.58 12.85
C ASP A 139 -19.70 -13.74 11.85
N SER A 140 -19.97 -13.49 10.56
CA SER A 140 -20.36 -14.59 9.66
C SER A 140 -19.22 -15.30 8.93
N GLU A 141 -17.94 -15.07 9.28
CA GLU A 141 -16.83 -15.91 8.78
C GLU A 141 -15.83 -16.23 9.91
N LYS A 142 -16.15 -17.30 10.67
CA LYS A 142 -15.14 -18.06 11.42
C LYS A 142 -14.67 -19.24 10.60
#